data_956e18cb22e3c5b4153f895634c374c2
#
_entry.id   956e18cb22e3c5b4153f895634c374c2
#
_cell.length_a   1.000
_cell.length_b   1.000
_cell.length_c   1.000
_cell.angle_alpha   90.00
_cell.angle_beta   90.00
_cell.angle_gamma   90.00
#
_symmetry.space_group_name_H-M   'P 1'
#
loop_
_entity.id
_entity.type
_entity.pdbx_description
1 polymer ?
#
loop_
_entity_poly.entity_id
_entity_poly.type
_entity_poly.pdbx_seq_one_letter_code
_entity_poly.pdbx_strand_id
1 'polypeptide(L)'
;MSAIQNRYEFVYFFDVTNGNPNGDPDAGNMPRLDPESSKGLVTDVCLKRKIRNFVDMTSSGQAGYEIFVREKGVLNRQIERAYTESEEVKANLKAWQEYEKKRKNKKKGGEGENISKPEKHYEDIARDWMCENFFDVRTFGAVMSTGKEKEETDENGEKSKIAKKAGQVRGPVQLAFAQSIDPIVPLELSITRVAVTSEAEKEEGKDTMMGRKYIVPYALYRVHGFISSNLASQTGFSDDDLAKLWQALTLMFEHDRSAARGEMAARKLIVFK
;
A
#
# COMPACT_ATOMS: atom_id res chain seq x y z
N MET A 1 6.44 -18.90 9.52
CA MET A 1 6.35 -19.46 8.14
C MET A 1 7.68 -19.19 7.45
N SER A 2 8.16 -20.10 6.58
CA SER A 2 9.40 -19.86 5.84
C SER A 2 9.14 -18.94 4.65
N ALA A 3 10.08 -18.06 4.33
CA ALA A 3 10.02 -17.22 3.13
C ALA A 3 10.14 -18.08 1.86
N ILE A 4 9.54 -17.62 0.75
CA ILE A 4 9.66 -18.29 -0.56
C ILE A 4 11.12 -18.44 -0.97
N GLN A 5 11.45 -19.59 -1.57
CA GLN A 5 12.83 -19.93 -1.98
C GLN A 5 13.12 -19.61 -3.46
N ASN A 6 12.08 -19.50 -4.27
CA ASN A 6 12.23 -19.30 -5.70
C ASN A 6 11.93 -17.86 -6.11
N ARG A 7 12.61 -17.40 -7.16
CA ARG A 7 12.26 -16.19 -7.90
C ARG A 7 11.08 -16.52 -8.82
N TYR A 8 10.14 -15.60 -8.97
CA TYR A 8 9.06 -15.70 -9.93
C TYR A 8 8.99 -14.46 -10.80
N GLU A 9 8.62 -14.68 -12.05
CA GLU A 9 8.18 -13.63 -12.98
C GLU A 9 6.79 -14.01 -13.46
N PHE A 10 5.96 -13.02 -13.75
CA PHE A 10 4.64 -13.32 -14.29
C PHE A 10 4.16 -12.25 -15.25
N VAL A 11 3.32 -12.69 -16.18
CA VAL A 11 2.58 -11.84 -17.09
C VAL A 11 1.10 -11.99 -16.77
N TYR A 12 0.45 -10.88 -16.48
CA TYR A 12 -0.95 -10.87 -16.14
C TYR A 12 -1.74 -10.05 -17.15
N PHE A 13 -2.83 -10.64 -17.65
CA PHE A 13 -3.75 -10.03 -18.59
C PHE A 13 -5.10 -9.82 -17.92
N PHE A 14 -5.66 -8.64 -18.09
CA PHE A 14 -7.02 -8.28 -17.72
C PHE A 14 -7.61 -7.37 -18.77
N ASP A 15 -8.91 -7.33 -18.88
CA ASP A 15 -9.58 -6.42 -19.81
C ASP A 15 -10.57 -5.49 -19.10
N VAL A 16 -11.01 -4.51 -19.85
CA VAL A 16 -12.07 -3.60 -19.47
C VAL A 16 -13.04 -3.45 -20.63
N THR A 17 -14.34 -3.43 -20.33
CA THR A 17 -15.42 -3.13 -21.26
C THR A 17 -16.26 -2.02 -20.65
N ASN A 18 -16.47 -0.93 -21.42
CA ASN A 18 -17.29 0.21 -21.06
C ASN A 18 -16.95 0.82 -19.67
N GLY A 19 -15.66 0.90 -19.34
CA GLY A 19 -15.19 1.36 -18.05
C GLY A 19 -13.93 2.19 -18.10
N ASN A 20 -13.61 2.83 -16.97
CA ASN A 20 -12.35 3.55 -16.77
C ASN A 20 -11.48 2.75 -15.79
N PRO A 21 -10.44 2.05 -16.26
CA PRO A 21 -9.63 1.18 -15.39
C PRO A 21 -8.75 1.99 -14.42
N ASN A 22 -8.30 3.19 -14.84
CA ASN A 22 -7.46 4.06 -14.02
C ASN A 22 -7.54 5.50 -14.51
N GLY A 23 -8.44 6.28 -13.94
CA GLY A 23 -8.59 7.69 -14.28
C GLY A 23 -7.40 8.53 -13.84
N ASP A 24 -7.14 9.60 -14.57
CA ASP A 24 -6.13 10.59 -14.29
C ASP A 24 -6.76 11.81 -13.60
N PRO A 25 -6.44 12.08 -12.32
CA PRO A 25 -6.98 13.22 -11.60
C PRO A 25 -6.59 14.56 -12.23
N ASP A 26 -5.42 14.65 -12.86
CA ASP A 26 -4.93 15.87 -13.50
C ASP A 26 -5.59 16.14 -14.87
N ALA A 27 -6.19 15.11 -15.47
CA ALA A 27 -6.89 15.16 -16.75
C ALA A 27 -8.41 14.95 -16.60
N GLY A 28 -9.04 15.48 -15.55
CA GLY A 28 -10.48 15.39 -15.33
C GLY A 28 -11.00 13.94 -15.19
N ASN A 29 -10.17 13.05 -14.69
CA ASN A 29 -10.46 11.62 -14.53
C ASN A 29 -10.61 10.85 -15.85
N MET A 30 -10.00 11.33 -16.94
CA MET A 30 -9.88 10.56 -18.19
C MET A 30 -9.05 9.29 -17.98
N PRO A 31 -9.28 8.21 -18.74
CA PRO A 31 -8.37 7.07 -18.76
C PRO A 31 -6.95 7.52 -19.10
N ARG A 32 -5.95 7.02 -18.35
CA ARG A 32 -4.55 7.35 -18.61
C ARG A 32 -4.11 6.79 -19.96
N LEU A 33 -3.43 7.61 -20.73
CA LEU A 33 -2.90 7.30 -22.05
C LEU A 33 -1.40 7.58 -22.12
N ASP A 34 -0.71 6.75 -22.84
CA ASP A 34 0.61 7.07 -23.36
C ASP A 34 0.43 7.98 -24.60
N PRO A 35 0.93 9.23 -24.57
CA PRO A 35 0.68 10.20 -25.64
C PRO A 35 1.32 9.80 -26.98
N GLU A 36 2.38 8.99 -26.98
CA GLU A 36 3.09 8.57 -28.17
C GLU A 36 2.39 7.40 -28.88
N SER A 37 2.03 6.38 -28.11
CA SER A 37 1.44 5.14 -28.67
C SER A 37 -0.09 5.10 -28.61
N SER A 38 -0.73 6.06 -27.94
CA SER A 38 -2.17 6.07 -27.63
C SER A 38 -2.64 4.83 -26.86
N LYS A 39 -1.73 4.10 -26.23
CA LYS A 39 -2.07 2.93 -25.43
C LYS A 39 -2.55 3.35 -24.05
N GLY A 40 -3.56 2.66 -23.56
CA GLY A 40 -4.07 2.85 -22.21
C GLY A 40 -3.06 2.41 -21.16
N LEU A 41 -2.97 3.16 -20.06
CA LEU A 41 -2.08 2.88 -18.94
C LEU A 41 -2.87 2.63 -17.67
N VAL A 42 -2.44 1.62 -16.89
CA VAL A 42 -2.91 1.40 -15.52
C VAL A 42 -1.68 1.31 -14.61
N THR A 43 -1.63 2.20 -13.62
CA THR A 43 -0.48 2.28 -12.72
C THR A 43 -0.38 1.06 -11.80
N ASP A 44 0.84 0.72 -11.39
CA ASP A 44 1.08 -0.32 -10.39
C ASP A 44 0.37 -0.02 -9.07
N VAL A 45 0.30 1.26 -8.68
CA VAL A 45 -0.41 1.71 -7.47
C VAL A 45 -1.90 1.37 -7.55
N CYS A 46 -2.53 1.54 -8.72
CA CYS A 46 -3.92 1.17 -8.95
C CYS A 46 -4.14 -0.33 -8.76
N LEU A 47 -3.27 -1.17 -9.33
CA LEU A 47 -3.35 -2.63 -9.19
C LEU A 47 -3.07 -3.06 -7.75
N LYS A 48 -2.02 -2.53 -7.12
CA LYS A 48 -1.68 -2.80 -5.72
C LYS A 48 -2.84 -2.45 -4.78
N ARG A 49 -3.57 -1.34 -5.04
CA ARG A 49 -4.75 -0.98 -4.26
C ARG A 49 -5.85 -2.03 -4.37
N LYS A 50 -6.10 -2.56 -5.58
CA LYS A 50 -7.11 -3.62 -5.77
C LYS A 50 -6.72 -4.91 -5.06
N ILE A 51 -5.45 -5.29 -5.09
CA ILE A 51 -4.91 -6.43 -4.34
C ILE A 51 -5.11 -6.21 -2.83
N ARG A 52 -4.76 -5.02 -2.30
CA ARG A 52 -4.97 -4.66 -0.89
C ARG A 52 -6.44 -4.78 -0.49
N ASN A 53 -7.34 -4.21 -1.28
CA ASN A 53 -8.78 -4.26 -1.01
C ASN A 53 -9.29 -5.70 -0.98
N PHE A 54 -8.82 -6.55 -1.90
CA PHE A 54 -9.18 -7.96 -1.93
C PHE A 54 -8.70 -8.69 -0.67
N VAL A 55 -7.44 -8.49 -0.27
CA VAL A 55 -6.88 -9.12 0.94
C VAL A 55 -7.58 -8.60 2.20
N ASP A 56 -7.80 -7.30 2.32
CA ASP A 56 -8.52 -6.69 3.45
C ASP A 56 -9.92 -7.30 3.62
N MET A 57 -10.63 -7.52 2.53
CA MET A 57 -11.97 -8.09 2.54
C MET A 57 -11.98 -9.59 2.85
N THR A 58 -11.05 -10.37 2.25
CA THR A 58 -11.06 -11.83 2.35
C THR A 58 -10.31 -12.38 3.55
N SER A 59 -9.46 -11.58 4.18
CA SER A 59 -8.64 -11.98 5.32
C SER A 59 -8.84 -11.07 6.54
N SER A 60 -9.98 -10.37 6.61
CA SER A 60 -10.32 -9.49 7.74
C SER A 60 -10.26 -10.25 9.07
N GLY A 61 -9.52 -9.69 10.05
CA GLY A 61 -9.33 -10.31 11.36
C GLY A 61 -8.33 -11.47 11.40
N GLN A 62 -7.74 -11.87 10.28
CA GLN A 62 -6.67 -12.86 10.25
C GLN A 62 -5.34 -12.20 10.64
N ALA A 63 -4.66 -12.75 11.63
CA ALA A 63 -3.36 -12.26 12.07
C ALA A 63 -2.35 -12.24 10.92
N GLY A 64 -1.61 -11.14 10.80
CA GLY A 64 -0.59 -10.96 9.76
C GLY A 64 -1.13 -10.54 8.39
N TYR A 65 -2.44 -10.38 8.21
CA TYR A 65 -3.05 -9.97 6.94
C TYR A 65 -3.71 -8.58 7.00
N GLU A 66 -3.36 -7.77 7.98
CA GLU A 66 -3.79 -6.38 8.00
C GLU A 66 -3.20 -5.61 6.81
N ILE A 67 -3.85 -4.51 6.43
CA ILE A 67 -3.41 -3.62 5.35
C ILE A 67 -2.96 -2.28 5.95
N PHE A 68 -1.70 -1.93 5.69
CA PHE A 68 -1.08 -0.67 6.12
C PHE A 68 -1.62 0.52 5.32
N VAL A 69 -1.62 0.42 3.97
CA VAL A 69 -2.11 1.47 3.08
C VAL A 69 -3.59 1.23 2.80
N ARG A 70 -4.43 1.64 3.74
CA ARG A 70 -5.90 1.53 3.68
C ARG A 70 -6.54 2.87 3.34
N GLU A 71 -7.68 2.84 2.65
CA GLU A 71 -8.47 4.05 2.37
C GLU A 71 -8.86 4.76 3.68
N LYS A 72 -8.69 6.10 3.70
CA LYS A 72 -8.89 6.94 4.90
C LYS A 72 -8.01 6.58 6.11
N GLY A 73 -7.02 5.71 5.93
CA GLY A 73 -6.08 5.35 6.97
C GLY A 73 -5.08 6.47 7.28
N VAL A 74 -4.61 6.52 8.53
CA VAL A 74 -3.53 7.41 8.97
C VAL A 74 -2.28 6.57 9.20
N LEU A 75 -1.34 6.62 8.26
CA LEU A 75 -0.16 5.75 8.25
C LEU A 75 0.67 5.85 9.54
N ASN A 76 0.88 7.06 10.06
CA ASN A 76 1.66 7.25 11.29
C ASN A 76 1.01 6.58 12.50
N ARG A 77 -0.32 6.48 12.57
CA ARG A 77 -1.01 5.73 13.64
C ARG A 77 -0.71 4.24 13.55
N GLN A 78 -0.61 3.69 12.34
CA GLN A 78 -0.26 2.27 12.16
C GLN A 78 1.20 2.01 12.56
N ILE A 79 2.12 2.93 12.25
CA ILE A 79 3.51 2.83 12.69
C ILE A 79 3.62 2.93 14.23
N GLU A 80 2.84 3.84 14.85
CA GLU A 80 2.80 3.99 16.30
C GLU A 80 2.34 2.70 17.01
N ARG A 81 1.53 1.86 16.36
CA ARG A 81 1.10 0.56 16.91
C ARG A 81 2.28 -0.38 17.19
N ALA A 82 3.32 -0.41 16.35
CA ALA A 82 4.52 -1.20 16.62
C ALA A 82 5.14 -0.85 17.97
N TYR A 83 5.08 0.43 18.38
CA TYR A 83 5.62 0.92 19.66
C TYR A 83 4.67 0.73 20.85
N THR A 84 3.38 0.52 20.61
CA THR A 84 2.38 0.34 21.66
C THR A 84 1.93 -1.10 21.86
N GLU A 85 2.01 -1.93 20.83
CA GLU A 85 1.55 -3.32 20.85
C GLU A 85 2.69 -4.32 20.98
N SER A 86 3.92 -4.00 20.48
CA SER A 86 5.07 -4.90 20.60
C SER A 86 5.83 -4.67 21.89
N GLU A 87 5.89 -5.70 22.75
CA GLU A 87 6.68 -5.67 23.98
C GLU A 87 8.18 -5.64 23.68
N GLU A 88 8.62 -6.27 22.58
CA GLU A 88 10.02 -6.27 22.16
C GLU A 88 10.49 -4.88 21.75
N VAL A 89 9.67 -4.14 20.96
CA VAL A 89 9.96 -2.75 20.59
C VAL A 89 10.04 -1.87 21.82
N LYS A 90 9.10 -2.00 22.77
CA LYS A 90 9.10 -1.23 24.03
C LYS A 90 10.35 -1.46 24.86
N ALA A 91 10.70 -2.73 25.06
CA ALA A 91 11.87 -3.11 25.86
C ALA A 91 13.16 -2.58 25.20
N ASN A 92 13.30 -2.75 23.89
CA ASN A 92 14.48 -2.30 23.16
C ASN A 92 14.58 -0.77 23.12
N LEU A 93 13.46 -0.07 22.96
CA LEU A 93 13.41 1.40 23.04
C LEU A 93 13.91 1.91 24.40
N LYS A 94 13.46 1.31 25.50
CA LYS A 94 13.95 1.65 26.87
C LYS A 94 15.46 1.42 26.98
N ALA A 95 15.95 0.28 26.52
CA ALA A 95 17.38 -0.04 26.55
C ALA A 95 18.23 0.96 25.74
N TRP A 96 17.73 1.40 24.57
CA TRP A 96 18.41 2.42 23.77
C TRP A 96 18.40 3.80 24.43
N GLN A 97 17.31 4.19 25.07
CA GLN A 97 17.22 5.45 25.84
C GLN A 97 18.24 5.47 26.98
N GLU A 98 18.33 4.37 27.76
CA GLU A 98 19.31 4.25 28.83
C GLU A 98 20.75 4.29 28.31
N TYR A 99 21.02 3.58 27.21
CA TYR A 99 22.34 3.63 26.56
C TYR A 99 22.71 5.05 26.11
N GLU A 100 21.78 5.77 25.49
CA GLU A 100 22.04 7.15 25.07
C GLU A 100 22.22 8.12 26.21
N LYS A 101 21.42 8.00 27.29
CA LYS A 101 21.57 8.81 28.51
C LYS A 101 22.98 8.63 29.10
N LYS A 102 23.43 7.38 29.26
CA LYS A 102 24.77 7.07 29.83
C LYS A 102 25.90 7.52 28.87
N ARG A 103 25.74 7.37 27.58
CA ARG A 103 26.70 7.87 26.58
C ARG A 103 26.84 9.40 26.62
N LYS A 104 25.75 10.13 26.80
CA LYS A 104 25.76 11.61 26.95
C LYS A 104 26.45 12.03 28.24
N ASN A 105 26.23 11.31 29.35
CA ASN A 105 26.87 11.58 30.63
C ASN A 105 28.39 11.33 30.58
N LYS A 106 28.83 10.22 29.95
CA LYS A 106 30.25 9.92 29.73
C LYS A 106 30.97 11.00 28.89
N LYS A 107 30.30 11.59 27.88
CA LYS A 107 30.85 12.71 27.10
C LYS A 107 30.98 14.01 27.89
N LYS A 108 30.25 14.16 29.00
CA LYS A 108 30.33 15.32 29.92
C LYS A 108 31.31 15.15 31.08
N GLY A 109 32.17 14.09 31.06
CA GLY A 109 33.20 13.89 32.08
C GLY A 109 32.75 13.12 33.33
N GLY A 110 31.57 12.46 33.29
CA GLY A 110 31.08 11.62 34.37
C GLY A 110 31.67 10.21 34.30
N GLU A 111 31.96 9.60 35.49
CA GLU A 111 32.25 8.15 35.60
C GLU A 111 30.98 7.39 35.21
N GLY A 112 31.00 6.71 34.08
CA GLY A 112 29.87 5.94 33.59
C GLY A 112 30.19 4.45 33.53
N GLU A 113 29.29 3.62 34.06
CA GLU A 113 29.29 2.18 33.84
C GLU A 113 29.35 1.82 32.36
N ASN A 114 30.13 0.81 31.99
CA ASN A 114 30.18 0.28 30.64
C ASN A 114 28.89 -0.47 30.34
N ILE A 115 27.94 0.21 29.66
CA ILE A 115 26.75 -0.47 29.12
C ILE A 115 27.02 -0.85 27.67
N SER A 116 26.78 -2.11 27.36
CA SER A 116 26.83 -2.60 25.99
C SER A 116 25.73 -1.94 25.17
N LYS A 117 26.08 -1.53 23.95
CA LYS A 117 25.10 -1.05 22.97
C LYS A 117 24.11 -2.17 22.69
N PRO A 118 22.77 -1.90 22.65
CA PRO A 118 21.81 -2.91 22.23
C PRO A 118 22.14 -3.45 20.84
N GLU A 119 21.96 -4.75 20.63
CA GLU A 119 22.35 -5.44 19.40
C GLU A 119 21.56 -4.97 18.17
N LYS A 120 20.23 -4.83 18.33
CA LYS A 120 19.35 -4.31 17.30
C LYS A 120 18.83 -2.92 17.68
N HIS A 121 18.59 -2.08 16.67
CA HIS A 121 17.93 -0.80 16.89
C HIS A 121 16.41 -1.00 16.99
N TYR A 122 15.74 -0.26 17.86
CA TYR A 122 14.27 -0.38 18.04
C TYR A 122 13.48 -0.12 16.77
N GLU A 123 13.98 0.72 15.84
CA GLU A 123 13.35 0.94 14.53
C GLU A 123 13.42 -0.31 13.63
N ASP A 124 14.48 -1.13 13.76
CA ASP A 124 14.61 -2.37 13.00
C ASP A 124 13.60 -3.41 13.52
N ILE A 125 13.41 -3.50 14.83
CA ILE A 125 12.41 -4.38 15.44
C ILE A 125 10.99 -3.90 15.09
N ALA A 126 10.76 -2.59 15.11
CA ALA A 126 9.48 -2.01 14.68
C ALA A 126 9.19 -2.32 13.20
N ARG A 127 10.21 -2.30 12.34
CA ARG A 127 10.10 -2.68 10.93
C ARG A 127 9.73 -4.15 10.77
N ASP A 128 10.38 -5.04 11.52
CA ASP A 128 10.11 -6.46 11.51
C ASP A 128 8.65 -6.72 11.97
N TRP A 129 8.20 -6.08 13.04
CA TRP A 129 6.80 -6.12 13.49
C TRP A 129 5.81 -5.62 12.41
N MET A 130 6.14 -4.55 11.69
CA MET A 130 5.30 -4.07 10.59
C MET A 130 5.20 -5.10 9.45
N CYS A 131 6.30 -5.78 9.13
CA CYS A 131 6.27 -6.86 8.13
C CYS A 131 5.44 -8.07 8.60
N GLU A 132 5.48 -8.42 9.88
CA GLU A 132 4.71 -9.54 10.44
C GLU A 132 3.21 -9.28 10.41
N ASN A 133 2.77 -8.06 10.73
CA ASN A 133 1.36 -7.75 10.90
C ASN A 133 0.68 -7.27 9.61
N PHE A 134 1.43 -6.60 8.70
CA PHE A 134 0.86 -6.00 7.51
C PHE A 134 1.28 -6.74 6.23
N PHE A 135 0.30 -7.38 5.59
CA PHE A 135 0.51 -8.11 4.32
C PHE A 135 1.15 -7.23 3.25
N ASP A 136 0.66 -6.01 3.06
CA ASP A 136 1.12 -5.14 1.98
C ASP A 136 2.50 -4.54 2.25
N VAL A 137 2.92 -4.39 3.52
CA VAL A 137 4.28 -3.98 3.88
C VAL A 137 5.28 -5.07 3.49
N ARG A 138 5.04 -6.33 3.91
CA ARG A 138 5.96 -7.43 3.56
C ARG A 138 5.91 -7.84 2.10
N THR A 139 4.79 -7.54 1.38
CA THR A 139 4.61 -7.89 -0.04
C THR A 139 5.17 -6.83 -0.98
N PHE A 140 4.76 -5.57 -0.82
CA PHE A 140 5.08 -4.47 -1.74
C PHE A 140 6.12 -3.51 -1.21
N GLY A 141 6.38 -3.56 0.10
CA GLY A 141 7.21 -2.59 0.79
C GLY A 141 6.47 -1.31 1.17
N ALA A 142 7.11 -0.53 2.03
CA ALA A 142 6.60 0.77 2.47
C ALA A 142 7.74 1.68 2.97
N VAL A 143 7.51 3.00 2.88
CA VAL A 143 8.34 4.02 3.53
C VAL A 143 7.64 4.43 4.82
N MET A 144 8.26 4.10 5.97
CA MET A 144 7.70 4.29 7.30
C MET A 144 8.59 5.21 8.17
N SER A 145 9.26 6.17 7.52
CA SER A 145 10.17 7.12 8.16
C SER A 145 9.56 8.51 8.41
N THR A 146 8.25 8.67 8.19
CA THR A 146 7.53 9.97 8.25
C THR A 146 7.08 10.39 9.64
N GLY A 147 7.37 9.61 10.68
CA GLY A 147 7.03 9.93 12.07
C GLY A 147 7.67 11.24 12.53
N LYS A 148 6.85 12.17 13.05
CA LYS A 148 7.36 13.40 13.70
C LYS A 148 7.85 13.07 15.11
N GLU A 149 8.90 13.78 15.55
CA GLU A 149 9.30 13.74 16.95
C GLU A 149 8.14 14.24 17.83
N LYS A 150 7.71 13.42 18.78
CA LYS A 150 6.76 13.80 19.82
C LYS A 150 7.51 13.84 21.15
N GLU A 151 7.23 14.87 21.98
CA GLU A 151 7.69 14.85 23.35
C GLU A 151 6.88 13.82 24.12
N GLU A 152 7.51 12.75 24.56
CA GLU A 152 6.93 11.80 25.51
C GLU A 152 7.56 12.03 26.88
N THR A 153 6.72 12.11 27.89
CA THR A 153 7.14 12.19 29.29
C THR A 153 7.10 10.77 29.84
N ASP A 154 8.22 10.27 30.34
CA ASP A 154 8.27 8.95 30.97
C ASP A 154 7.63 8.98 32.37
N GLU A 155 7.49 7.78 32.99
CA GLU A 155 6.92 7.61 34.33
C GLU A 155 7.68 8.41 35.41
N ASN A 156 8.92 8.85 35.14
CA ASN A 156 9.78 9.64 36.01
C ASN A 156 9.70 11.14 35.71
N GLY A 157 8.82 11.59 34.80
CA GLY A 157 8.66 12.99 34.45
C GLY A 157 9.72 13.54 33.47
N GLU A 158 10.60 12.70 32.92
CA GLU A 158 11.61 13.13 31.95
C GLU A 158 11.03 13.19 30.53
N LYS A 159 11.24 14.35 29.89
CA LYS A 159 10.82 14.55 28.49
C LYS A 159 11.84 13.98 27.52
N SER A 160 11.43 13.02 26.71
CA SER A 160 12.23 12.52 25.59
C SER A 160 11.55 12.83 24.27
N LYS A 161 12.33 13.27 23.26
CA LYS A 161 11.83 13.45 21.89
C LYS A 161 12.13 12.19 21.10
N ILE A 162 11.10 11.44 20.78
CA ILE A 162 11.23 10.19 20.02
C ILE A 162 10.39 10.30 18.76
N ALA A 163 11.02 10.06 17.62
CA ALA A 163 10.32 9.85 16.37
C ALA A 163 9.98 8.36 16.23
N LYS A 164 8.71 8.00 16.31
CA LYS A 164 8.25 6.63 16.08
C LYS A 164 8.29 6.33 14.59
N LYS A 165 9.36 5.66 14.17
CA LYS A 165 9.66 5.29 12.79
C LYS A 165 9.91 3.79 12.70
N ALA A 166 9.64 3.21 11.53
CA ALA A 166 9.95 1.82 11.21
C ALA A 166 10.80 1.71 9.93
N GLY A 167 11.53 2.78 9.59
CA GLY A 167 12.46 2.81 8.46
C GLY A 167 11.79 2.61 7.11
N GLN A 168 12.44 1.85 6.23
CA GLN A 168 11.98 1.54 4.89
C GLN A 168 12.03 0.03 4.64
N VAL A 169 10.98 -0.51 4.04
CA VAL A 169 10.91 -1.89 3.56
C VAL A 169 10.86 -1.91 2.05
N ARG A 170 11.72 -2.69 1.42
CA ARG A 170 11.65 -3.01 0.00
C ARG A 170 10.97 -4.36 -0.16
N GLY A 171 9.74 -4.36 -0.66
CA GLY A 171 8.96 -5.59 -0.83
C GLY A 171 9.44 -6.46 -2.00
N PRO A 172 9.27 -7.78 -1.90
CA PRO A 172 9.64 -8.73 -2.94
C PRO A 172 8.83 -8.59 -4.21
N VAL A 173 7.57 -8.17 -4.14
CA VAL A 173 6.65 -8.12 -5.27
C VAL A 173 6.67 -6.74 -5.92
N GLN A 174 7.07 -6.67 -7.18
CA GLN A 174 7.07 -5.46 -7.99
C GLN A 174 6.22 -5.65 -9.24
N LEU A 175 5.41 -4.65 -9.56
CA LEU A 175 4.58 -4.60 -10.76
C LEU A 175 5.05 -3.44 -11.64
N ALA A 176 5.15 -3.68 -12.95
CA ALA A 176 5.25 -2.60 -13.92
C ALA A 176 3.86 -1.94 -14.12
N PHE A 177 3.82 -0.82 -14.82
CA PHE A 177 2.53 -0.29 -15.30
C PHE A 177 1.92 -1.28 -16.29
N ALA A 178 0.61 -1.51 -16.18
CA ALA A 178 -0.11 -2.24 -17.21
C ALA A 178 -0.31 -1.31 -18.43
N GLN A 179 -0.12 -1.87 -19.60
CA GLN A 179 -0.32 -1.18 -20.87
C GLN A 179 -1.29 -1.97 -21.75
N SER A 180 -2.20 -1.28 -22.42
CA SER A 180 -3.09 -1.95 -23.37
C SER A 180 -2.32 -2.54 -24.56
N ILE A 181 -2.80 -3.66 -25.09
CA ILE A 181 -2.18 -4.31 -26.25
C ILE A 181 -2.30 -3.40 -27.47
N ASP A 182 -3.50 -2.91 -27.71
CA ASP A 182 -3.82 -2.01 -28.81
C ASP A 182 -4.01 -0.57 -28.30
N PRO A 183 -3.87 0.45 -29.16
CA PRO A 183 -4.28 1.82 -28.86
C PRO A 183 -5.74 1.88 -28.43
N ILE A 184 -6.08 2.79 -27.52
CA ILE A 184 -7.45 2.99 -27.06
C ILE A 184 -7.96 4.38 -27.44
N VAL A 185 -9.27 4.48 -27.68
CA VAL A 185 -9.97 5.74 -27.89
C VAL A 185 -11.02 5.88 -26.79
N PRO A 186 -10.73 6.67 -25.74
CA PRO A 186 -11.71 6.93 -24.70
C PRO A 186 -12.92 7.70 -25.25
N LEU A 187 -14.11 7.33 -24.79
CA LEU A 187 -15.35 8.06 -25.08
C LEU A 187 -15.69 8.95 -23.88
N GLU A 188 -16.06 10.19 -24.18
CA GLU A 188 -16.65 11.11 -23.22
C GLU A 188 -18.18 11.04 -23.34
N LEU A 189 -18.85 10.71 -22.26
CA LEU A 189 -20.30 10.59 -22.19
C LEU A 189 -20.85 11.58 -21.16
N SER A 190 -21.83 12.36 -21.57
CA SER A 190 -22.61 13.18 -20.65
C SER A 190 -23.60 12.29 -19.89
N ILE A 191 -23.65 12.44 -18.58
CA ILE A 191 -24.62 11.77 -17.71
C ILE A 191 -25.44 12.82 -16.96
N THR A 192 -26.70 12.53 -16.75
CA THR A 192 -27.63 13.45 -16.09
C THR A 192 -28.19 12.79 -14.82
N ARG A 193 -28.14 13.51 -13.75
CA ARG A 193 -28.83 13.15 -12.51
C ARG A 193 -30.09 13.99 -12.42
N VAL A 194 -31.24 13.36 -12.25
CA VAL A 194 -32.57 14.00 -12.16
C VAL A 194 -32.89 14.49 -10.73
N ALA A 195 -31.87 14.92 -9.99
CA ALA A 195 -32.02 15.48 -8.66
C ALA A 195 -30.89 16.46 -8.38
N VAL A 196 -31.18 17.53 -7.69
CA VAL A 196 -30.23 18.51 -7.19
C VAL A 196 -29.73 18.15 -5.79
N THR A 197 -28.65 18.79 -5.33
CA THR A 197 -28.01 18.49 -4.04
C THR A 197 -28.54 19.35 -2.89
N SER A 198 -29.07 20.54 -3.21
CA SER A 198 -29.52 21.51 -2.20
C SER A 198 -30.83 22.17 -2.60
N GLU A 199 -31.56 22.67 -1.62
CA GLU A 199 -32.81 23.45 -1.86
C GLU A 199 -32.52 24.74 -2.63
N ALA A 200 -31.36 25.37 -2.40
CA ALA A 200 -30.94 26.54 -3.14
C ALA A 200 -30.84 26.30 -4.65
N GLU A 201 -30.24 25.15 -5.07
CA GLU A 201 -30.21 24.75 -6.47
C GLU A 201 -31.60 24.51 -7.06
N LYS A 202 -32.52 23.98 -6.24
CA LYS A 202 -33.91 23.76 -6.61
C LYS A 202 -34.68 25.06 -6.78
N GLU A 203 -34.47 26.03 -5.88
CA GLU A 203 -35.04 27.38 -5.97
C GLU A 203 -34.52 28.16 -7.20
N GLU A 204 -33.28 27.89 -7.62
CA GLU A 204 -32.72 28.42 -8.88
C GLU A 204 -33.29 27.77 -10.15
N GLY A 205 -34.24 26.84 -10.01
CA GLY A 205 -34.87 26.12 -11.13
C GLY A 205 -33.99 25.05 -11.77
N LYS A 206 -32.98 24.57 -11.05
CA LYS A 206 -32.12 23.47 -11.50
C LYS A 206 -32.72 22.14 -11.06
N ASP A 207 -33.45 21.47 -11.94
CA ASP A 207 -34.03 20.15 -11.66
C ASP A 207 -33.08 18.99 -11.95
N THR A 208 -31.98 19.24 -12.66
CA THR A 208 -31.03 18.23 -13.11
C THR A 208 -29.60 18.70 -12.95
N MET A 209 -28.70 17.75 -12.64
CA MET A 209 -27.25 17.96 -12.64
C MET A 209 -26.59 17.16 -13.77
N MET A 210 -25.80 17.83 -14.57
CA MET A 210 -25.03 17.19 -15.63
C MET A 210 -23.61 16.85 -15.14
N GLY A 211 -23.14 15.67 -15.49
CA GLY A 211 -21.79 15.22 -15.25
C GLY A 211 -21.17 14.61 -16.51
N ARG A 212 -19.87 14.35 -16.48
CA ARG A 212 -19.14 13.68 -17.56
C ARG A 212 -18.59 12.36 -17.05
N LYS A 213 -18.62 11.36 -17.90
CA LYS A 213 -18.03 10.06 -17.65
C LYS A 213 -17.16 9.68 -18.84
N TYR A 214 -15.93 9.27 -18.52
CA TYR A 214 -15.00 8.76 -19.53
C TYR A 214 -14.93 7.25 -19.44
N ILE A 215 -15.07 6.57 -20.57
CA ILE A 215 -14.99 5.12 -20.66
C ILE A 215 -14.05 4.69 -21.79
N VAL A 216 -13.43 3.54 -21.60
CA VAL A 216 -12.79 2.74 -22.64
C VAL A 216 -13.81 1.72 -23.11
N PRO A 217 -14.21 1.71 -24.41
CA PRO A 217 -15.19 0.75 -24.91
C PRO A 217 -14.73 -0.70 -24.70
N TYR A 218 -13.49 -0.98 -25.09
CA TYR A 218 -12.81 -2.24 -24.82
C TYR A 218 -11.30 -2.06 -24.86
N ALA A 219 -10.58 -2.70 -23.95
CA ALA A 219 -9.13 -2.86 -24.05
C ALA A 219 -8.65 -4.08 -23.25
N LEU A 220 -7.69 -4.81 -23.82
CA LEU A 220 -6.92 -5.85 -23.14
C LEU A 220 -5.60 -5.24 -22.65
N TYR A 221 -5.34 -5.34 -21.35
CA TYR A 221 -4.14 -4.84 -20.70
C TYR A 221 -3.20 -5.99 -20.32
N ARG A 222 -1.90 -5.73 -20.43
CA ARG A 222 -0.83 -6.61 -20.01
C ARG A 222 0.03 -5.91 -18.96
N VAL A 223 0.36 -6.60 -17.89
CA VAL A 223 1.31 -6.16 -16.86
C VAL A 223 2.35 -7.23 -16.60
N HIS A 224 3.58 -6.81 -16.34
CA HIS A 224 4.66 -7.68 -15.90
C HIS A 224 4.88 -7.53 -14.40
N GLY A 225 5.05 -8.66 -13.72
CA GLY A 225 5.35 -8.70 -12.29
C GLY A 225 6.58 -9.54 -12.00
N PHE A 226 7.27 -9.16 -10.93
CA PHE A 226 8.54 -9.76 -10.52
C PHE A 226 8.49 -10.03 -9.01
N ILE A 227 8.95 -11.21 -8.59
CA ILE A 227 9.00 -11.61 -7.19
C ILE A 227 10.41 -12.10 -6.86
N SER A 228 11.06 -11.40 -5.92
CA SER A 228 12.43 -11.71 -5.49
C SER A 228 12.45 -12.54 -4.21
N SER A 229 13.01 -13.75 -4.26
CA SER A 229 13.22 -14.58 -3.07
C SER A 229 14.17 -13.93 -2.05
N ASN A 230 15.20 -13.21 -2.53
CA ASN A 230 16.12 -12.50 -1.64
C ASN A 230 15.44 -11.37 -0.84
N LEU A 231 14.49 -10.67 -1.43
CA LEU A 231 13.71 -9.66 -0.70
C LEU A 231 12.64 -10.33 0.17
N ALA A 232 12.07 -11.45 -0.26
CA ALA A 232 11.13 -12.23 0.53
C ALA A 232 11.75 -12.74 1.84
N SER A 233 13.00 -13.18 1.82
CA SER A 233 13.72 -13.59 3.04
C SER A 233 13.91 -12.44 4.04
N GLN A 234 13.97 -11.18 3.58
CA GLN A 234 14.11 -10.01 4.43
C GLN A 234 12.77 -9.55 5.03
N THR A 235 11.67 -9.77 4.32
CA THR A 235 10.33 -9.29 4.74
C THR A 235 9.48 -10.38 5.38
N GLY A 236 9.85 -11.65 5.26
CA GLY A 236 9.06 -12.79 5.70
C GLY A 236 7.93 -13.18 4.74
N PHE A 237 7.96 -12.70 3.48
CA PHE A 237 6.96 -13.06 2.46
C PHE A 237 6.99 -14.57 2.18
N SER A 238 5.89 -15.26 2.49
CA SER A 238 5.78 -16.72 2.51
C SER A 238 5.08 -17.31 1.28
N ASP A 239 5.05 -18.64 1.20
CA ASP A 239 4.27 -19.36 0.17
C ASP A 239 2.75 -19.12 0.32
N ASP A 240 2.26 -18.91 1.56
CA ASP A 240 0.86 -18.56 1.80
C ASP A 240 0.54 -17.14 1.29
N ASP A 241 1.47 -16.18 1.48
CA ASP A 241 1.35 -14.85 0.91
C ASP A 241 1.38 -14.89 -0.62
N LEU A 242 2.22 -15.73 -1.18
CA LEU A 242 2.29 -15.96 -2.63
C LEU A 242 0.97 -16.53 -3.17
N ALA A 243 0.40 -17.52 -2.50
CA ALA A 243 -0.90 -18.07 -2.85
C ALA A 243 -2.01 -17.02 -2.76
N LYS A 244 -1.99 -16.20 -1.71
CA LYS A 244 -2.93 -15.07 -1.54
C LYS A 244 -2.77 -14.01 -2.65
N LEU A 245 -1.55 -13.72 -3.09
CA LEU A 245 -1.28 -12.83 -4.21
C LEU A 245 -1.88 -13.37 -5.52
N TRP A 246 -1.69 -14.67 -5.81
CA TRP A 246 -2.28 -15.29 -7.01
C TRP A 246 -3.81 -15.29 -6.96
N GLN A 247 -4.39 -15.57 -5.80
CA GLN A 247 -5.82 -15.47 -5.58
C GLN A 247 -6.33 -14.04 -5.81
N ALA A 248 -5.63 -13.05 -5.27
CA ALA A 248 -5.98 -11.65 -5.47
C ALA A 248 -5.96 -11.24 -6.95
N LEU A 249 -4.89 -11.59 -7.68
CA LEU A 249 -4.79 -11.26 -9.12
C LEU A 249 -5.91 -11.92 -9.96
N THR A 250 -6.41 -13.08 -9.56
CA THR A 250 -7.49 -13.77 -10.29
C THR A 250 -8.88 -13.25 -9.94
N LEU A 251 -9.10 -12.74 -8.72
CA LEU A 251 -10.43 -12.46 -8.20
C LEU A 251 -10.69 -10.98 -7.84
N MET A 252 -9.66 -10.12 -7.81
CA MET A 252 -9.80 -8.74 -7.31
C MET A 252 -10.82 -7.91 -8.06
N PHE A 253 -11.04 -8.13 -9.36
CA PHE A 253 -12.00 -7.38 -10.15
C PHE A 253 -13.45 -7.78 -9.86
N GLU A 254 -13.70 -9.00 -9.38
CA GLU A 254 -15.05 -9.43 -9.02
C GLU A 254 -15.62 -8.64 -7.84
N HIS A 255 -14.75 -8.14 -6.98
CA HIS A 255 -15.11 -7.37 -5.80
C HIS A 255 -14.91 -5.85 -5.96
N ASP A 256 -14.23 -5.39 -7.03
CA ASP A 256 -13.98 -3.96 -7.30
C ASP A 256 -14.96 -3.39 -8.34
N ARG A 257 -16.16 -3.94 -8.45
CA ARG A 257 -17.17 -3.50 -9.41
C ARG A 257 -17.74 -2.14 -9.02
N SER A 258 -17.82 -1.25 -9.98
CA SER A 258 -18.50 0.04 -9.84
C SER A 258 -18.94 0.58 -11.21
N ALA A 259 -19.88 1.52 -11.21
CA ALA A 259 -20.34 2.15 -12.45
C ALA A 259 -19.24 2.86 -13.25
N ALA A 260 -18.16 3.31 -12.58
CA ALA A 260 -17.03 3.95 -13.24
C ALA A 260 -16.08 2.92 -13.89
N ARG A 261 -15.99 1.71 -13.32
CA ARG A 261 -15.04 0.69 -13.79
C ARG A 261 -15.57 -0.18 -14.91
N GLY A 262 -16.89 -0.16 -15.17
CA GLY A 262 -17.52 -1.03 -16.16
C GLY A 262 -17.32 -2.51 -15.83
N GLU A 263 -17.11 -3.31 -16.85
CA GLU A 263 -16.79 -4.73 -16.73
C GLU A 263 -15.27 -4.90 -16.83
N MET A 264 -14.62 -5.15 -15.70
CA MET A 264 -13.21 -5.55 -15.66
C MET A 264 -13.12 -7.01 -15.25
N ALA A 265 -12.27 -7.78 -15.95
CA ALA A 265 -12.06 -9.20 -15.66
C ALA A 265 -10.61 -9.63 -15.83
N ALA A 266 -10.16 -10.51 -14.94
CA ALA A 266 -8.91 -11.22 -15.08
C ALA A 266 -9.04 -12.24 -16.24
N ARG A 267 -8.08 -12.23 -17.17
CA ARG A 267 -8.14 -13.09 -18.36
C ARG A 267 -7.10 -14.20 -18.33
N LYS A 268 -5.87 -13.87 -17.99
CA LYS A 268 -4.80 -14.88 -17.97
C LYS A 268 -3.68 -14.44 -17.01
N LEU A 269 -3.20 -15.39 -16.23
CA LEU A 269 -1.99 -15.26 -15.41
C LEU A 269 -1.01 -16.34 -15.87
N ILE A 270 0.18 -15.94 -16.33
CA ILE A 270 1.25 -16.81 -16.75
C ILE A 270 2.40 -16.61 -15.78
N VAL A 271 2.80 -17.66 -15.07
CA VAL A 271 3.84 -17.61 -14.04
C VAL A 271 5.04 -18.42 -14.51
N PHE A 272 6.22 -17.81 -14.38
CA PHE A 272 7.52 -18.43 -14.62
C PHE A 272 8.24 -18.55 -13.27
N LYS A 273 8.80 -19.74 -13.03
CA LYS A 273 9.52 -20.09 -11.81
C LYS A 273 10.99 -20.32 -12.12
#